data_27a286f19b000dee5aee87b72012c724
#
_entry.id   27a286f19b000dee5aee87b72012c724
#
_cell.length_a   1.000
_cell.length_b   1.000
_cell.length_c   1.000
_cell.angle_alpha   90.00
_cell.angle_beta   90.00
_cell.angle_gamma   90.00
#
_symmetry.space_group_name_H-M   'P 1'
#
loop_
_entity.id
_entity.type
_entity.pdbx_description
1 polymer ?
#
loop_
_entity_poly.entity_id
_entity_poly.type
_entity_poly.pdbx_seq_one_letter_code
_entity_poly.pdbx_strand_id
1 'polypeptide(L)'
;MTKTYSTEIKIQNVRGLHARATANFVKVADTFCSEIYVTNKDGLRVSGKSIMGLLMLGAPLGSILTLEANGNDAEKAIKALTELVDEKFGEAV
;
A
#
# COMPACT_ATOMS: atom_id res chain seq x y z
N MET A 1 8.22 22.54 2.75
CA MET A 1 6.85 22.20 3.14
C MET A 1 6.54 20.77 2.69
N THR A 2 6.12 19.91 3.61
CA THR A 2 5.76 18.56 3.26
C THR A 2 4.40 18.53 2.57
N LYS A 3 4.27 17.61 1.61
CA LYS A 3 3.01 17.41 0.88
C LYS A 3 2.42 16.09 1.28
N THR A 4 1.11 16.07 1.47
CA THR A 4 0.36 14.86 1.79
C THR A 4 -0.57 14.53 0.63
N TYR A 5 -0.49 13.29 0.17
CA TYR A 5 -1.36 12.75 -0.88
C TYR A 5 -2.05 11.52 -0.34
N SER A 6 -3.28 11.31 -0.78
CA SER A 6 -4.10 10.20 -0.30
C SER A 6 -4.96 9.72 -1.45
N THR A 7 -5.17 8.40 -1.53
CA THR A 7 -6.06 7.80 -2.51
C THR A 7 -6.58 6.48 -1.98
N GLU A 8 -7.67 5.99 -2.56
CA GLU A 8 -8.15 4.64 -2.28
C GLU A 8 -7.53 3.66 -3.25
N ILE A 9 -7.20 2.48 -2.76
CA ILE A 9 -6.71 1.37 -3.57
C ILE A 9 -7.58 0.16 -3.30
N LYS A 10 -7.78 -0.67 -4.32
CA LYS A 10 -8.58 -1.88 -4.21
C LYS A 10 -7.69 -3.10 -4.48
N ILE A 11 -7.71 -4.04 -3.55
CA ILE A 11 -6.95 -5.29 -3.69
C ILE A 11 -7.59 -6.12 -4.80
N GLN A 12 -6.83 -6.43 -5.84
CA GLN A 12 -7.34 -7.06 -7.06
C GLN A 12 -6.82 -8.46 -7.31
N ASN A 13 -5.83 -8.90 -6.54
CA ASN A 13 -5.28 -10.24 -6.67
C ASN A 13 -6.06 -11.23 -5.80
N VAL A 14 -6.19 -12.45 -6.28
CA VAL A 14 -6.99 -13.49 -5.61
C VAL A 14 -6.52 -13.76 -4.18
N ARG A 15 -5.21 -13.78 -3.97
CA ARG A 15 -4.63 -14.11 -2.66
C ARG A 15 -4.67 -12.94 -1.67
N GLY A 16 -5.03 -11.76 -2.13
CA GLY A 16 -5.07 -10.59 -1.26
C GLY A 16 -3.68 -10.14 -0.80
N LEU A 17 -3.63 -9.46 0.32
CA LEU A 17 -2.39 -8.89 0.86
C LEU A 17 -1.64 -9.92 1.71
N HIS A 18 -1.21 -11.02 1.07
CA HIS A 18 -0.44 -12.09 1.71
C HIS A 18 1.03 -11.71 1.85
N ALA A 19 1.85 -12.59 2.43
CA ALA A 19 3.23 -12.27 2.77
C ALA A 19 4.07 -11.78 1.59
N ARG A 20 3.98 -12.44 0.43
CA ARG A 20 4.74 -12.02 -0.74
C ARG A 20 4.28 -10.67 -1.27
N ALA A 21 2.96 -10.44 -1.30
CA ALA A 21 2.41 -9.16 -1.75
C ALA A 21 2.84 -8.02 -0.82
N THR A 22 2.82 -8.24 0.51
CA THR A 22 3.30 -7.23 1.44
C THR A 22 4.78 -6.95 1.29
N ALA A 23 5.58 -7.99 1.05
CA ALA A 23 7.02 -7.82 0.83
C ALA A 23 7.28 -6.96 -0.42
N ASN A 24 6.53 -7.22 -1.51
CA ASN A 24 6.65 -6.41 -2.72
C ASN A 24 6.22 -4.97 -2.49
N PHE A 25 5.15 -4.76 -1.72
CA PHE A 25 4.68 -3.42 -1.38
C PHE A 25 5.76 -2.66 -0.59
N VAL A 26 6.31 -3.28 0.46
CA VAL A 26 7.36 -2.66 1.28
C VAL A 26 8.60 -2.34 0.45
N LYS A 27 8.98 -3.25 -0.44
CA LYS A 27 10.15 -3.04 -1.30
C LYS A 27 10.00 -1.77 -2.15
N VAL A 28 8.83 -1.55 -2.72
CA VAL A 28 8.56 -0.32 -3.49
C VAL A 28 8.47 0.88 -2.56
N ALA A 29 7.73 0.75 -1.44
CA ALA A 29 7.57 1.85 -0.48
C ALA A 29 8.91 2.34 0.06
N ASP A 30 9.85 1.42 0.30
CA ASP A 30 11.17 1.77 0.84
C ASP A 30 12.03 2.57 -0.13
N THR A 31 11.68 2.63 -1.40
CA THR A 31 12.42 3.45 -2.37
C THR A 31 12.09 4.94 -2.24
N PHE A 32 11.08 5.28 -1.45
CA PHE A 32 10.65 6.67 -1.26
C PHE A 32 11.01 7.16 0.14
N CYS A 33 11.32 8.46 0.24
CA CYS A 33 11.63 9.11 1.51
C CYS A 33 10.36 9.44 2.30
N SER A 34 9.22 9.56 1.62
CA SER A 34 7.95 9.90 2.26
C SER A 34 7.53 8.87 3.28
N GLU A 35 6.81 9.33 4.30
CA GLU A 35 6.10 8.43 5.20
C GLU A 35 4.89 7.89 4.46
N ILE A 36 4.66 6.58 4.56
CA ILE A 36 3.58 5.91 3.84
C ILE A 36 2.74 5.15 4.85
N TYR A 37 1.43 5.33 4.77
CA TYR A 37 0.47 4.67 5.65
C TYR A 37 -0.63 4.02 4.84
N VAL A 38 -1.14 2.91 5.35
CA VAL A 38 -2.28 2.20 4.75
C VAL A 38 -3.30 1.97 5.85
N THR A 39 -4.55 2.33 5.57
CA THR A 39 -5.64 2.22 6.54
C THR A 39 -6.74 1.35 5.95
N ASN A 40 -7.25 0.39 6.75
CA ASN A 40 -8.36 -0.44 6.30
C ASN A 40 -9.71 0.20 6.67
N LYS A 41 -10.81 -0.46 6.28
CA LYS A 41 -12.17 0.04 6.50
C LYS A 41 -12.52 0.16 7.99
N ASP A 42 -11.84 -0.60 8.84
CA ASP A 42 -12.09 -0.58 10.30
C ASP A 42 -11.26 0.48 11.01
N GLY A 43 -10.48 1.25 10.26
CA GLY A 43 -9.68 2.33 10.81
C GLY A 43 -8.30 1.91 11.30
N LEU A 44 -7.90 0.65 11.10
CA LEU A 44 -6.54 0.22 11.45
C LEU A 44 -5.56 0.84 10.45
N ARG A 45 -4.62 1.63 10.97
CA ARG A 45 -3.63 2.36 10.19
C ARG A 45 -2.25 1.79 10.49
N VAL A 46 -1.54 1.41 9.45
CA VAL A 46 -0.21 0.81 9.59
C VAL A 46 0.78 1.52 8.68
N SER A 47 2.06 1.40 8.99
CA SER A 47 3.10 1.91 8.10
C SER A 47 3.16 1.06 6.84
N GLY A 48 3.21 1.71 5.67
CA GLY A 48 3.39 1.03 4.39
C GLY A 48 4.79 0.44 4.22
N LYS A 49 5.68 0.68 5.18
CA LYS A 49 7.04 0.12 5.18
C LYS A 49 7.20 -1.00 6.20
N SER A 50 6.09 -1.49 6.76
CA SER A 50 6.08 -2.57 7.74
C SER A 50 5.34 -3.79 7.18
N ILE A 51 6.07 -4.88 6.95
CA ILE A 51 5.46 -6.14 6.49
C ILE A 51 4.45 -6.63 7.51
N MET A 52 4.82 -6.63 8.79
CA MET A 52 3.91 -7.07 9.86
C MET A 52 2.65 -6.21 9.93
N GLY A 53 2.82 -4.88 9.82
CA GLY A 53 1.67 -3.99 9.82
C GLY A 53 0.71 -4.28 8.68
N LEU A 54 1.24 -4.44 7.47
CA LEU A 54 0.42 -4.72 6.30
C LEU A 54 -0.30 -6.06 6.41
N LEU A 55 0.37 -7.09 6.95
CA LEU A 55 -0.26 -8.39 7.19
C LEU A 55 -1.41 -8.27 8.18
N MET A 56 -1.28 -7.41 9.19
CA MET A 56 -2.32 -7.22 10.19
C MET A 56 -3.59 -6.60 9.63
N LEU A 57 -3.53 -5.94 8.46
CA LEU A 57 -4.73 -5.39 7.83
C LEU A 57 -5.71 -6.47 7.40
N GLY A 58 -5.22 -7.68 7.14
CA GLY A 58 -6.07 -8.79 6.73
C GLY A 58 -6.90 -8.49 5.50
N ALA A 59 -6.28 -7.91 4.47
CA ALA A 59 -7.01 -7.39 3.31
C ALA A 59 -7.14 -8.45 2.20
N PRO A 60 -8.30 -9.09 2.07
CA PRO A 60 -8.55 -10.06 0.99
C PRO A 60 -8.85 -9.37 -0.33
N LEU A 61 -9.01 -10.18 -1.39
CA LEU A 61 -9.49 -9.70 -2.68
C LEU A 61 -10.74 -8.81 -2.50
N GLY A 62 -10.72 -7.66 -3.14
CA GLY A 62 -11.85 -6.73 -3.11
C GLY A 62 -11.79 -5.69 -2.00
N SER A 63 -10.86 -5.81 -1.06
CA SER A 63 -10.71 -4.83 0.02
C SER A 63 -10.37 -3.46 -0.54
N ILE A 64 -10.99 -2.43 0.03
CA ILE A 64 -10.66 -1.03 -0.26
C ILE A 64 -9.82 -0.52 0.90
N LEU A 65 -8.64 0.00 0.58
CA LEU A 65 -7.71 0.54 1.56
C LEU A 65 -7.43 2.00 1.22
N THR A 66 -7.16 2.82 2.24
CA THR A 66 -6.70 4.18 2.02
C THR A 66 -5.18 4.21 2.06
N LEU A 67 -4.58 4.65 0.97
CA LEU A 67 -3.13 4.81 0.86
C LEU A 67 -2.80 6.28 1.04
N GLU A 68 -1.85 6.56 1.92
CA GLU A 68 -1.48 7.93 2.27
C GLU A 68 0.05 8.06 2.23
N ALA A 69 0.54 9.16 1.66
CA ALA A 69 1.98 9.44 1.65
C ALA A 69 2.21 10.91 2.00
N ASN A 70 3.24 11.16 2.80
CA ASN A 70 3.57 12.49 3.29
C ASN A 70 5.07 12.71 3.15
N GLY A 71 5.46 13.67 2.31
CA GLY A 71 6.86 13.98 2.06
C GLY A 71 7.10 14.57 0.69
N ASN A 72 8.35 14.81 0.36
CA ASN A 72 8.72 15.47 -0.90
C ASN A 72 8.41 14.62 -2.13
N ASP A 73 8.49 13.31 -2.03
CA ASP A 73 8.21 12.39 -3.13
C ASP A 73 6.88 11.65 -2.96
N ALA A 74 5.96 12.23 -2.18
CA ALA A 74 4.68 11.59 -1.84
C ALA A 74 3.83 11.28 -3.07
N GLU A 75 3.76 12.19 -4.03
CA GLU A 75 2.98 11.98 -5.25
C GLU A 75 3.51 10.80 -6.05
N LYS A 76 4.83 10.71 -6.19
CA LYS A 76 5.48 9.60 -6.89
C LYS A 76 5.25 8.28 -6.16
N ALA A 77 5.29 8.30 -4.83
CA ALA A 77 5.05 7.12 -4.01
C ALA A 77 3.62 6.60 -4.21
N ILE A 78 2.63 7.50 -4.16
CA ILE A 78 1.22 7.15 -4.39
C ILE A 78 1.05 6.49 -5.75
N LYS A 79 1.65 7.10 -6.78
CA LYS A 79 1.54 6.57 -8.15
C LYS A 79 2.15 5.18 -8.27
N ALA A 80 3.36 4.99 -7.76
CA ALA A 80 4.06 3.72 -7.86
C ALA A 80 3.34 2.60 -7.11
N LEU A 81 2.84 2.90 -5.91
CA LEU A 81 2.15 1.91 -5.10
C LEU A 81 0.76 1.57 -5.66
N THR A 82 0.07 2.56 -6.20
CA THR A 82 -1.22 2.33 -6.87
C THR A 82 -1.03 1.42 -8.08
N GLU A 83 0.00 1.67 -8.89
CA GLU A 83 0.31 0.82 -10.03
C GLU A 83 0.63 -0.62 -9.61
N LEU A 84 1.40 -0.78 -8.53
CA LEU A 84 1.73 -2.10 -8.02
C LEU A 84 0.48 -2.89 -7.63
N VAL A 85 -0.45 -2.25 -6.93
CA VAL A 85 -1.71 -2.86 -6.53
C VAL A 85 -2.58 -3.20 -7.74
N ASP A 86 -2.67 -2.28 -8.71
CA ASP A 86 -3.45 -2.48 -9.94
C ASP A 86 -2.90 -3.62 -10.79
N GLU A 87 -1.59 -3.87 -10.69
CA GLU A 87 -0.93 -4.97 -11.39
C GLU A 87 -0.93 -6.25 -10.56
N LYS A 88 -1.74 -6.31 -9.49
CA LYS A 88 -1.91 -7.50 -8.64
C LYS A 88 -0.60 -7.94 -8.00
N PHE A 89 0.27 -6.97 -7.66
CA PHE A 89 1.61 -7.22 -7.10
C PHE A 89 2.46 -8.11 -8.01
N GLY A 90 2.15 -8.13 -9.33
CA GLY A 90 2.83 -8.99 -10.30
C GLY A 90 2.31 -10.41 -10.36
N GLU A 91 1.22 -10.73 -9.64
CA GLU A 91 0.63 -12.07 -9.66
C GLU A 91 -0.30 -12.23 -10.88
N ALA A 92 -0.41 -13.47 -11.38
CA ALA A 92 -1.21 -13.73 -12.57
C ALA A 92 -2.72 -13.61 -12.31
N VAL A 93 -3.14 -13.87 -11.08
CA VAL A 93 -4.56 -13.88 -10.72
C VAL A 93 -4.86 -13.06 -9.48
#